data_32abaadc9c921b54161dd1c126f4a50e
#
_entry.id   32abaadc9c921b54161dd1c126f4a50e
#
_cell.length_a   1.000
_cell.length_b   1.000
_cell.length_c   1.000
_cell.angle_alpha   90.00
_cell.angle_beta   90.00
_cell.angle_gamma   90.00
#
_symmetry.space_group_name_H-M   'P 1'
#
loop_
_entity.id
_entity.type
_entity.pdbx_description
1 polymer ?
#
loop_
_entity_poly.entity_id
_entity_poly.type
_entity_poly.pdbx_seq_one_letter_code
_entity_poly.pdbx_strand_id
1 'polypeptide(L)'
;EEITVMALNTVEELLEDIRQGKMVILMDDEDRENEGDLVMAAPMVRPQDINFMATYARGLICLTLDEQRCKQLNLAMMVNHGSNASGYGTPFTLSIEAAEGVTTGISAADRARTVQAAVASNAKPNDIVQPGHIFPLKAQPGGVLSRAGHTEAGCDLARIAGFEPAAVIVEIMNEDGTMARRDDLEKFAVKHQLKIGTIADLIHYRLVTEKTTQCINERTVT
;
A
#
# COMPACT_ATOMS: atom_id res chain seq x y z
N GLU A 1 -8.36 6.12 34.53
CA GLU A 1 -9.04 5.64 33.31
C GLU A 1 -8.28 4.41 32.83
N GLU A 2 -8.93 3.25 32.82
CA GLU A 2 -8.35 2.05 32.22
C GLU A 2 -8.17 2.31 30.72
N ILE A 3 -6.93 2.29 30.26
CA ILE A 3 -6.63 2.30 28.82
C ILE A 3 -7.07 0.94 28.29
N THR A 4 -8.28 0.87 27.76
CA THR A 4 -8.72 -0.30 27.00
C THR A 4 -7.89 -0.33 25.73
N VAL A 5 -6.86 -1.17 25.70
CA VAL A 5 -6.07 -1.42 24.49
C VAL A 5 -7.03 -2.02 23.46
N MET A 6 -7.21 -1.32 22.35
CA MET A 6 -8.04 -1.82 21.24
C MET A 6 -7.40 -3.10 20.69
N ALA A 7 -8.16 -4.19 20.62
CA ALA A 7 -7.69 -5.39 19.95
C ALA A 7 -7.52 -5.10 18.45
N LEU A 8 -6.37 -5.46 17.89
CA LEU A 8 -6.13 -5.36 16.45
C LEU A 8 -7.04 -6.34 15.69
N ASN A 9 -7.42 -5.95 14.49
CA ASN A 9 -8.21 -6.80 13.61
C ASN A 9 -7.34 -7.89 12.99
N THR A 10 -7.94 -9.05 12.73
CA THR A 10 -7.27 -10.15 12.01
C THR A 10 -7.08 -9.80 10.54
N VAL A 11 -6.17 -10.51 9.88
CA VAL A 11 -5.93 -10.30 8.43
C VAL A 11 -7.19 -10.62 7.62
N GLU A 12 -7.96 -11.63 8.01
CA GLU A 12 -9.22 -11.99 7.37
C GLU A 12 -10.24 -10.85 7.44
N GLU A 13 -10.33 -10.15 8.58
CA GLU A 13 -11.19 -8.98 8.74
C GLU A 13 -10.74 -7.82 7.88
N LEU A 14 -9.43 -7.57 7.77
CA LEU A 14 -8.86 -6.56 6.86
C LEU A 14 -9.19 -6.89 5.40
N LEU A 15 -8.98 -8.14 5.00
CA LEU A 15 -9.24 -8.61 3.64
C LEU A 15 -10.73 -8.46 3.27
N GLU A 16 -11.63 -8.69 4.21
CA GLU A 16 -13.06 -8.50 3.96
C GLU A 16 -13.40 -7.02 3.66
N ASP A 17 -12.82 -6.09 4.39
CA ASP A 17 -13.01 -4.66 4.11
C ASP A 17 -12.35 -4.25 2.78
N ILE A 18 -11.15 -4.76 2.48
CA ILE A 18 -10.50 -4.53 1.18
C ILE A 18 -11.37 -5.05 0.02
N ARG A 19 -11.97 -6.25 0.13
CA ARG A 19 -12.90 -6.80 -0.89
C ARG A 19 -14.11 -5.92 -1.11
N GLN A 20 -14.59 -5.24 -0.07
CA GLN A 20 -15.70 -4.30 -0.15
C GLN A 20 -15.30 -2.91 -0.66
N GLY A 21 -14.03 -2.72 -1.05
CA GLY A 21 -13.52 -1.41 -1.49
C GLY A 21 -13.40 -0.39 -0.38
N LYS A 22 -13.18 -0.85 0.86
CA LYS A 22 -12.91 0.01 2.02
C LYS A 22 -11.41 0.13 2.26
N MET A 23 -11.03 1.20 2.96
CA MET A 23 -9.68 1.36 3.49
C MET A 23 -9.51 0.61 4.80
N VAL A 24 -8.28 0.20 5.06
CA VAL A 24 -7.83 -0.31 6.36
C VAL A 24 -6.57 0.44 6.79
N ILE A 25 -6.23 0.37 8.07
CA ILE A 25 -4.94 0.86 8.58
C ILE A 25 -4.02 -0.34 8.73
N LEU A 26 -2.80 -0.20 8.23
CA LEU A 26 -1.76 -1.20 8.40
C LEU A 26 -0.54 -0.55 9.03
N MET A 27 -0.06 -1.14 10.14
CA MET A 27 1.13 -0.68 10.86
C MET A 27 2.33 -1.58 10.53
N ASP A 28 3.50 -0.98 10.41
CA ASP A 28 4.74 -1.73 10.38
C ASP A 28 5.36 -1.86 11.78
N ASP A 29 6.55 -2.46 11.84
CA ASP A 29 7.26 -2.72 13.09
C ASP A 29 7.82 -1.43 13.71
N GLU A 30 7.83 -1.36 15.06
CA GLU A 30 8.38 -0.23 15.81
C GLU A 30 9.88 -0.03 15.54
N ASP A 31 10.60 -1.11 15.23
CA ASP A 31 12.04 -1.06 14.88
C ASP A 31 12.29 -0.70 13.40
N ARG A 32 11.21 -0.54 12.60
CA ARG A 32 11.30 -0.13 11.20
C ARG A 32 10.96 1.36 11.05
N GLU A 33 9.86 1.74 10.43
CA GLU A 33 9.39 3.13 10.30
C GLU A 33 8.55 3.53 11.51
N ASN A 34 7.92 2.56 12.16
CA ASN A 34 6.97 2.77 13.25
C ASN A 34 5.83 3.70 12.81
N GLU A 35 5.26 3.41 11.65
CA GLU A 35 4.21 4.22 11.02
C GLU A 35 2.98 3.38 10.73
N GLY A 36 1.87 4.03 10.42
CA GLY A 36 0.67 3.42 9.93
C GLY A 36 0.18 4.09 8.67
N ASP A 37 -0.17 3.29 7.68
CA ASP A 37 -0.73 3.75 6.42
C ASP A 37 -2.22 3.41 6.31
N LEU A 38 -2.99 4.30 5.67
CA LEU A 38 -4.22 3.89 5.03
C LEU A 38 -3.89 3.07 3.79
N VAL A 39 -4.54 1.94 3.64
CA VAL A 39 -4.36 1.01 2.51
C VAL A 39 -5.70 0.69 1.88
N MET A 40 -5.79 0.75 0.57
CA MET A 40 -6.98 0.43 -0.21
C MET A 40 -6.60 -0.23 -1.53
N ALA A 41 -7.36 -1.24 -1.99
CA ALA A 41 -7.14 -1.83 -3.30
C ALA A 41 -7.28 -0.76 -4.40
N ALA A 42 -6.25 -0.57 -5.22
CA ALA A 42 -6.20 0.51 -6.21
C ALA A 42 -7.34 0.44 -7.26
N PRO A 43 -7.78 -0.73 -7.75
CA PRO A 43 -8.91 -0.80 -8.68
C PRO A 43 -10.24 -0.27 -8.12
N MET A 44 -10.37 -0.20 -6.80
CA MET A 44 -11.59 0.24 -6.12
C MET A 44 -11.58 1.73 -5.75
N VAL A 45 -10.48 2.43 -6.01
CA VAL A 45 -10.29 3.82 -5.60
C VAL A 45 -11.25 4.78 -6.32
N ARG A 46 -11.84 5.70 -5.57
CA ARG A 46 -12.75 6.74 -6.06
C ARG A 46 -12.27 8.12 -5.61
N PRO A 47 -12.75 9.22 -6.23
CA PRO A 47 -12.37 10.57 -5.81
C PRO A 47 -12.56 10.86 -4.31
N GLN A 48 -13.65 10.36 -3.70
CA GLN A 48 -13.87 10.55 -2.27
C GLN A 48 -12.83 9.85 -1.40
N ASP A 49 -12.28 8.72 -1.85
CA ASP A 49 -11.27 7.98 -1.11
C ASP A 49 -9.94 8.75 -1.11
N ILE A 50 -9.54 9.28 -2.26
CA ILE A 50 -8.38 10.17 -2.38
C ILE A 50 -8.57 11.43 -1.54
N ASN A 51 -9.77 12.03 -1.56
CA ASN A 51 -10.07 13.20 -0.73
C ASN A 51 -9.97 12.88 0.76
N PHE A 52 -10.46 11.72 1.18
CA PHE A 52 -10.32 11.25 2.56
C PHE A 52 -8.84 11.11 2.96
N MET A 53 -8.04 10.44 2.12
CA MET A 53 -6.61 10.26 2.32
C MET A 53 -5.89 11.61 2.47
N ALA A 54 -6.11 12.53 1.54
CA ALA A 54 -5.48 13.85 1.57
C ALA A 54 -5.90 14.69 2.79
N THR A 55 -7.17 14.60 3.21
CA THR A 55 -7.71 15.39 4.30
C THR A 55 -7.29 14.87 5.66
N TYR A 56 -7.38 13.57 5.87
CA TYR A 56 -7.26 12.98 7.21
C TYR A 56 -5.91 12.28 7.43
N ALA A 57 -5.35 11.61 6.44
CA ALA A 57 -4.04 10.98 6.57
C ALA A 57 -2.90 11.99 6.37
N ARG A 58 -2.98 12.91 5.43
CA ARG A 58 -2.03 14.01 5.18
C ARG A 58 -0.68 13.61 4.60
N GLY A 59 -0.36 12.32 4.51
CA GLY A 59 0.88 11.79 3.95
C GLY A 59 0.96 11.88 2.43
N LEU A 60 1.98 11.27 1.85
CA LEU A 60 2.18 11.20 0.42
C LEU A 60 1.32 10.07 -0.19
N ILE A 61 0.35 10.41 -1.03
CA ILE A 61 -0.48 9.38 -1.69
C ILE A 61 0.35 8.67 -2.75
N CYS A 62 0.62 7.39 -2.49
CA CYS A 62 1.43 6.51 -3.33
C CYS A 62 0.58 5.38 -3.93
N LEU A 63 1.04 4.84 -5.05
CA LEU A 63 0.44 3.69 -5.73
C LEU A 63 1.43 2.52 -5.71
N THR A 64 1.17 1.50 -4.91
CA THR A 64 2.01 0.31 -4.92
C THR A 64 1.67 -0.56 -6.12
N LEU A 65 2.69 -1.00 -6.84
CA LEU A 65 2.58 -1.83 -8.04
C LEU A 65 3.57 -2.99 -7.97
N ASP A 66 3.18 -4.14 -8.47
CA ASP A 66 4.13 -5.23 -8.66
C ASP A 66 5.09 -4.96 -9.83
N GLU A 67 6.13 -5.79 -9.92
CA GLU A 67 7.14 -5.64 -10.97
C GLU A 67 6.54 -5.82 -12.37
N GLN A 68 5.55 -6.68 -12.53
CA GLN A 68 4.92 -6.95 -13.82
C GLN A 68 4.18 -5.70 -14.32
N ARG A 69 3.42 -5.04 -13.45
CA ARG A 69 2.70 -3.80 -13.79
C ARG A 69 3.67 -2.65 -14.07
N CYS A 70 4.74 -2.51 -13.30
CA CYS A 70 5.77 -1.52 -13.58
C CYS A 70 6.41 -1.71 -14.97
N LYS A 71 6.69 -2.96 -15.36
CA LYS A 71 7.18 -3.29 -16.71
C LYS A 71 6.15 -3.00 -17.80
N GLN A 72 4.89 -3.36 -17.57
CA GLN A 72 3.78 -3.13 -18.50
C GLN A 72 3.60 -1.65 -18.83
N LEU A 73 3.73 -0.78 -17.81
CA LEU A 73 3.62 0.67 -17.95
C LEU A 73 4.94 1.33 -18.35
N ASN A 74 6.04 0.57 -18.49
CA ASN A 74 7.39 1.08 -18.77
C ASN A 74 7.84 2.16 -17.75
N LEU A 75 7.58 1.93 -16.46
CA LEU A 75 7.93 2.87 -15.40
C LEU A 75 9.43 2.82 -15.12
N ALA A 76 10.10 3.96 -15.27
CA ALA A 76 11.49 4.12 -14.85
C ALA A 76 11.57 4.39 -13.34
N MET A 77 12.59 3.84 -12.69
CA MET A 77 12.90 4.18 -11.30
C MET A 77 13.32 5.65 -11.19
N MET A 78 12.92 6.31 -10.10
CA MET A 78 13.28 7.71 -9.85
C MET A 78 14.79 7.91 -9.72
N VAL A 79 15.48 6.91 -9.16
CA VAL A 79 16.93 6.89 -9.03
C VAL A 79 17.49 5.54 -9.49
N ASN A 80 18.74 5.51 -9.95
CA ASN A 80 19.41 4.30 -10.35
C ASN A 80 19.61 3.33 -9.17
N HIS A 81 19.68 2.04 -9.48
CA HIS A 81 20.01 1.02 -8.49
C HIS A 81 21.35 1.33 -7.82
N GLY A 82 21.36 1.38 -6.49
CA GLY A 82 22.53 1.76 -5.69
C GLY A 82 22.65 3.26 -5.37
N SER A 83 21.83 4.12 -5.98
CA SER A 83 21.77 5.55 -5.66
C SER A 83 20.58 5.92 -4.76
N ASN A 84 19.79 4.93 -4.33
CA ASN A 84 18.65 5.18 -3.44
C ASN A 84 19.16 5.45 -2.02
N ALA A 85 19.06 6.71 -1.59
CA ALA A 85 19.50 7.18 -0.29
C ALA A 85 18.35 7.28 0.73
N SER A 86 17.14 6.81 0.40
CA SER A 86 16.03 6.76 1.37
C SER A 86 16.35 5.74 2.47
N GLY A 87 16.01 6.08 3.72
CA GLY A 87 16.43 5.31 4.90
C GLY A 87 16.08 3.81 4.84
N TYR A 88 14.96 3.46 4.21
CA TYR A 88 14.48 2.09 4.04
C TYR A 88 14.47 1.63 2.59
N GLY A 89 15.13 2.35 1.69
CA GLY A 89 15.24 1.98 0.28
C GLY A 89 13.92 2.01 -0.48
N THR A 90 13.00 2.93 -0.13
CA THR A 90 11.68 3.04 -0.76
C THR A 90 11.78 3.14 -2.28
N PRO A 91 11.17 2.21 -3.02
CA PRO A 91 11.44 2.01 -4.44
C PRO A 91 10.56 2.90 -5.33
N PHE A 92 10.74 4.22 -5.24
CA PHE A 92 10.03 5.17 -6.08
C PHE A 92 10.34 4.99 -7.56
N THR A 93 9.29 4.94 -8.37
CA THR A 93 9.38 5.23 -9.81
C THR A 93 9.22 6.73 -10.06
N LEU A 94 9.38 7.17 -11.30
CA LEU A 94 8.92 8.51 -11.68
C LEU A 94 7.43 8.65 -11.41
N SER A 95 7.00 9.82 -10.94
CA SER A 95 5.59 10.13 -10.73
C SER A 95 4.82 10.12 -12.04
N ILE A 96 3.54 9.83 -11.97
CA ILE A 96 2.67 9.65 -13.13
C ILE A 96 1.42 10.52 -13.08
N GLU A 97 0.87 10.75 -14.26
CA GLU A 97 -0.45 11.34 -14.47
C GLU A 97 -1.20 10.52 -15.53
N ALA A 98 -2.53 10.47 -15.47
CA ALA A 98 -3.31 9.92 -16.57
C ALA A 98 -3.11 10.77 -17.82
N ALA A 99 -2.92 10.14 -18.99
CA ALA A 99 -2.77 10.84 -20.26
C ALA A 99 -4.06 11.59 -20.65
N GLU A 100 -5.21 11.10 -20.20
CA GLU A 100 -6.53 11.66 -20.51
C GLU A 100 -7.47 11.64 -19.31
N GLY A 101 -8.41 12.59 -19.31
CA GLY A 101 -9.47 12.65 -18.29
C GLY A 101 -9.05 13.32 -16.99
N VAL A 102 -8.00 14.13 -17.04
CA VAL A 102 -7.50 14.95 -15.92
C VAL A 102 -7.42 16.42 -16.31
N THR A 103 -7.39 17.30 -15.33
CA THR A 103 -7.14 18.75 -15.53
C THR A 103 -5.67 19.07 -15.20
N THR A 104 -5.39 19.59 -14.01
CA THR A 104 -4.01 19.86 -13.55
C THR A 104 -3.35 18.66 -12.86
N GLY A 105 -4.11 17.58 -12.60
CA GLY A 105 -3.61 16.33 -12.03
C GLY A 105 -3.72 16.21 -10.51
N ILE A 106 -3.77 17.32 -9.78
CA ILE A 106 -3.68 17.30 -8.30
C ILE A 106 -5.03 17.10 -7.61
N SER A 107 -6.17 17.35 -8.26
CA SER A 107 -7.47 17.17 -7.62
C SER A 107 -7.69 15.71 -7.20
N ALA A 108 -8.57 15.48 -6.24
CA ALA A 108 -8.91 14.12 -5.83
C ALA A 108 -9.47 13.29 -7.00
N ALA A 109 -10.24 13.92 -7.89
CA ALA A 109 -10.77 13.27 -9.09
C ALA A 109 -9.64 12.92 -10.08
N ASP A 110 -8.71 13.83 -10.31
CA ASP A 110 -7.59 13.60 -11.24
C ASP A 110 -6.67 12.50 -10.73
N ARG A 111 -6.33 12.51 -9.43
CA ARG A 111 -5.49 11.45 -8.84
C ARG A 111 -6.18 10.09 -8.85
N ALA A 112 -7.48 10.02 -8.55
CA ALA A 112 -8.24 8.77 -8.67
C ALA A 112 -8.26 8.29 -10.13
N ARG A 113 -8.44 9.19 -11.11
CA ARG A 113 -8.38 8.87 -12.54
C ARG A 113 -7.01 8.32 -12.93
N THR A 114 -5.93 8.91 -12.44
CA THR A 114 -4.56 8.45 -12.69
C THR A 114 -4.33 7.04 -12.14
N VAL A 115 -4.76 6.78 -10.90
CA VAL A 115 -4.70 5.43 -10.34
C VAL A 115 -5.47 4.43 -11.19
N GLN A 116 -6.72 4.73 -11.55
CA GLN A 116 -7.56 3.85 -12.38
C GLN A 116 -6.94 3.58 -13.75
N ALA A 117 -6.34 4.58 -14.39
CA ALA A 117 -5.63 4.40 -15.66
C ALA A 117 -4.43 3.46 -15.52
N ALA A 118 -3.64 3.60 -14.46
CA ALA A 118 -2.44 2.80 -14.22
C ALA A 118 -2.75 1.32 -13.89
N VAL A 119 -3.90 1.04 -13.25
CA VAL A 119 -4.25 -0.34 -12.82
C VAL A 119 -5.29 -1.00 -13.70
N ALA A 120 -5.75 -0.37 -14.76
CA ALA A 120 -6.64 -1.00 -15.73
C ALA A 120 -6.00 -2.29 -16.29
N SER A 121 -6.80 -3.34 -16.49
CA SER A 121 -6.28 -4.64 -16.95
C SER A 121 -5.56 -4.55 -18.30
N ASN A 122 -6.00 -3.62 -19.16
CA ASN A 122 -5.45 -3.36 -20.49
C ASN A 122 -4.55 -2.10 -20.53
N ALA A 123 -4.09 -1.60 -19.39
CA ALA A 123 -3.25 -0.40 -19.29
C ALA A 123 -1.99 -0.53 -20.16
N LYS A 124 -1.65 0.57 -20.83
CA LYS A 124 -0.50 0.71 -21.73
C LYS A 124 0.39 1.87 -21.29
N PRO A 125 1.65 1.92 -21.70
CA PRO A 125 2.53 3.05 -21.38
C PRO A 125 1.96 4.43 -21.78
N ASN A 126 1.21 4.48 -22.87
CA ASN A 126 0.62 5.74 -23.38
C ASN A 126 -0.65 6.18 -22.63
N ASP A 127 -1.17 5.36 -21.71
CA ASP A 127 -2.33 5.74 -20.90
C ASP A 127 -1.92 6.63 -19.72
N ILE A 128 -0.61 6.75 -19.49
CA ILE A 128 0.00 7.62 -18.48
C ILE A 128 1.07 8.52 -19.08
N VAL A 129 1.31 9.65 -18.43
CA VAL A 129 2.41 10.59 -18.73
C VAL A 129 3.24 10.83 -17.47
N GLN A 130 4.45 11.35 -17.64
CA GLN A 130 5.40 11.65 -16.56
C GLN A 130 5.97 13.07 -16.77
N PRO A 131 6.19 13.83 -15.67
CA PRO A 131 5.83 13.54 -14.29
C PRO A 131 4.33 13.75 -14.01
N GLY A 132 3.88 13.44 -12.81
CA GLY A 132 2.50 13.63 -12.37
C GLY A 132 2.37 13.73 -10.85
N HIS A 133 1.15 13.54 -10.34
CA HIS A 133 0.79 13.75 -8.94
C HIS A 133 0.45 12.44 -8.20
N ILE A 134 0.67 11.29 -8.82
CA ILE A 134 0.66 9.97 -8.17
C ILE A 134 2.08 9.41 -8.23
N PHE A 135 2.53 8.84 -7.11
CA PHE A 135 3.89 8.32 -6.91
C PHE A 135 3.85 6.79 -6.86
N PRO A 136 4.17 6.10 -7.96
CA PRO A 136 4.23 4.65 -7.94
C PRO A 136 5.44 4.15 -7.16
N LEU A 137 5.22 3.07 -6.40
CA LEU A 137 6.24 2.32 -5.66
C LEU A 137 6.29 0.90 -6.19
N LYS A 138 7.48 0.43 -6.57
CA LYS A 138 7.66 -0.92 -7.10
C LYS A 138 7.89 -1.92 -5.97
N ALA A 139 6.90 -2.77 -5.69
CA ALA A 139 7.02 -3.83 -4.69
C ALA A 139 8.10 -4.86 -5.06
N GLN A 140 8.79 -5.37 -4.05
CA GLN A 140 9.74 -6.47 -4.24
C GLN A 140 9.01 -7.77 -4.58
N PRO A 141 9.56 -8.57 -5.51
CA PRO A 141 9.05 -9.93 -5.75
C PRO A 141 9.03 -10.74 -4.45
N GLY A 142 7.94 -11.46 -4.21
CA GLY A 142 7.71 -12.17 -2.94
C GLY A 142 6.90 -11.38 -1.91
N GLY A 143 6.66 -10.08 -2.14
CA GLY A 143 5.82 -9.26 -1.28
C GLY A 143 6.40 -9.11 0.12
N VAL A 144 5.54 -9.12 1.15
CA VAL A 144 5.96 -8.94 2.56
C VAL A 144 6.92 -10.02 3.06
N LEU A 145 6.99 -11.18 2.40
CA LEU A 145 7.96 -12.23 2.73
C LEU A 145 9.40 -11.87 2.28
N SER A 146 9.54 -10.91 1.37
CA SER A 146 10.84 -10.41 0.90
C SER A 146 11.22 -9.07 1.54
N ARG A 147 10.24 -8.18 1.74
CA ARG A 147 10.42 -6.87 2.39
C ARG A 147 9.17 -6.52 3.19
N ALA A 148 9.32 -6.37 4.49
CA ALA A 148 8.22 -6.11 5.43
C ALA A 148 7.80 -4.62 5.43
N GLY A 149 7.50 -4.06 4.25
CA GLY A 149 7.11 -2.66 4.08
C GLY A 149 5.67 -2.50 3.58
N HIS A 150 5.11 -1.30 3.76
CA HIS A 150 3.76 -0.95 3.31
C HIS A 150 3.57 -1.13 1.79
N THR A 151 4.62 -0.90 0.99
CA THR A 151 4.62 -1.11 -0.46
C THR A 151 4.23 -2.55 -0.82
N GLU A 152 4.94 -3.51 -0.23
CA GLU A 152 4.71 -4.94 -0.44
C GLU A 152 3.37 -5.38 0.16
N ALA A 153 3.06 -4.88 1.35
CA ALA A 153 1.83 -5.21 2.06
C ALA A 153 0.58 -4.75 1.28
N GLY A 154 0.62 -3.57 0.67
CA GLY A 154 -0.46 -3.08 -0.19
C GLY A 154 -0.73 -4.01 -1.37
N CYS A 155 0.32 -4.41 -2.10
CA CYS A 155 0.20 -5.37 -3.21
C CYS A 155 -0.34 -6.72 -2.74
N ASP A 156 0.17 -7.23 -1.61
CA ASP A 156 -0.26 -8.52 -1.07
C ASP A 156 -1.72 -8.52 -0.62
N LEU A 157 -2.15 -7.50 0.12
CA LEU A 157 -3.55 -7.38 0.55
C LEU A 157 -4.50 -7.31 -0.65
N ALA A 158 -4.17 -6.51 -1.66
CA ALA A 158 -4.97 -6.42 -2.87
C ALA A 158 -5.05 -7.77 -3.60
N ARG A 159 -3.92 -8.45 -3.80
CA ARG A 159 -3.83 -9.77 -4.45
C ARG A 159 -4.63 -10.82 -3.69
N ILE A 160 -4.45 -10.93 -2.38
CA ILE A 160 -5.14 -11.94 -1.54
C ILE A 160 -6.63 -11.66 -1.49
N ALA A 161 -7.04 -10.39 -1.54
CA ALA A 161 -8.45 -10.01 -1.65
C ALA A 161 -9.07 -10.31 -3.02
N GLY A 162 -8.27 -10.69 -4.05
CA GLY A 162 -8.73 -11.06 -5.38
C GLY A 162 -8.68 -9.94 -6.42
N PHE A 163 -7.96 -8.85 -6.13
CA PHE A 163 -7.74 -7.75 -7.07
C PHE A 163 -6.39 -7.86 -7.79
N GLU A 164 -6.17 -6.97 -8.73
CA GLU A 164 -4.84 -6.65 -9.25
C GLU A 164 -3.90 -6.34 -8.06
N PRO A 165 -2.64 -6.84 -8.06
CA PRO A 165 -1.70 -6.60 -6.96
C PRO A 165 -1.22 -5.13 -6.95
N ALA A 166 -2.13 -4.23 -6.65
CA ALA A 166 -1.93 -2.79 -6.60
C ALA A 166 -2.80 -2.16 -5.51
N ALA A 167 -2.24 -1.27 -4.73
CA ALA A 167 -2.93 -0.54 -3.68
C ALA A 167 -2.58 0.95 -3.69
N VAL A 168 -3.52 1.78 -3.25
CA VAL A 168 -3.21 3.15 -2.86
C VAL A 168 -2.91 3.16 -1.38
N ILE A 169 -1.79 3.75 -1.01
CA ILE A 169 -1.33 3.88 0.37
C ILE A 169 -1.00 5.33 0.69
N VAL A 170 -1.10 5.69 1.95
CA VAL A 170 -0.73 7.03 2.42
C VAL A 170 -0.43 6.96 3.92
N GLU A 171 0.69 7.53 4.33
CA GLU A 171 1.08 7.61 5.74
C GLU A 171 0.07 8.48 6.52
N ILE A 172 -0.22 8.08 7.77
CA ILE A 172 -1.10 8.85 8.66
C ILE A 172 -0.24 9.75 9.54
N MET A 173 -0.49 11.06 9.44
CA MET A 173 0.10 12.08 10.29
C MET A 173 -0.96 12.68 11.21
N ASN A 174 -0.51 13.09 12.39
CA ASN A 174 -1.29 13.87 13.33
C ASN A 174 -1.60 15.28 12.78
N GLU A 175 -2.54 15.99 13.39
CA GLU A 175 -2.94 17.33 12.97
C GLU A 175 -1.82 18.38 13.10
N ASP A 176 -0.86 18.13 13.98
CA ASP A 176 0.33 18.96 14.17
C ASP A 176 1.47 18.65 13.17
N GLY A 177 1.27 17.65 12.28
CA GLY A 177 2.24 17.25 11.27
C GLY A 177 3.24 16.19 11.74
N THR A 178 3.17 15.72 12.98
CA THR A 178 3.99 14.59 13.46
C THR A 178 3.44 13.27 12.93
N MET A 179 4.28 12.23 12.82
CA MET A 179 3.81 10.91 12.41
C MET A 179 2.92 10.30 13.50
N ALA A 180 1.77 9.77 13.10
CA ALA A 180 0.90 9.05 14.01
C ALA A 180 1.56 7.73 14.43
N ARG A 181 1.60 7.47 15.74
CA ARG A 181 2.11 6.23 16.32
C ARG A 181 0.93 5.38 16.79
N ARG A 182 1.19 4.20 17.31
CA ARG A 182 0.18 3.20 17.65
C ARG A 182 -1.05 3.78 18.37
N ASP A 183 -0.82 4.55 19.43
CA ASP A 183 -1.93 5.14 20.21
C ASP A 183 -2.76 6.15 19.41
N ASP A 184 -2.12 6.89 18.50
CA ASP A 184 -2.80 7.84 17.61
C ASP A 184 -3.56 7.08 16.52
N LEU A 185 -2.98 6.02 15.98
CA LEU A 185 -3.58 5.18 14.94
C LEU A 185 -4.83 4.43 15.47
N GLU A 186 -4.80 3.95 16.71
CA GLU A 186 -5.97 3.34 17.36
C GLU A 186 -7.12 4.37 17.52
N LYS A 187 -6.80 5.59 17.95
CA LYS A 187 -7.78 6.68 18.02
C LYS A 187 -8.32 7.07 16.64
N PHE A 188 -7.46 7.12 15.64
CA PHE A 188 -7.82 7.38 14.25
C PHE A 188 -8.76 6.29 13.71
N ALA A 189 -8.45 5.02 13.98
CA ALA A 189 -9.26 3.87 13.60
C ALA A 189 -10.68 3.96 14.19
N VAL A 190 -10.78 4.26 15.49
CA VAL A 190 -12.09 4.44 16.16
C VAL A 190 -12.84 5.62 15.57
N LYS A 191 -12.19 6.78 15.44
CA LYS A 191 -12.80 8.02 14.93
C LYS A 191 -13.39 7.83 13.53
N HIS A 192 -12.72 7.08 12.67
CA HIS A 192 -13.10 6.90 11.27
C HIS A 192 -13.74 5.53 10.98
N GLN A 193 -13.95 4.70 12.00
CA GLN A 193 -14.53 3.36 11.90
C GLN A 193 -13.76 2.47 10.90
N LEU A 194 -12.43 2.50 10.99
CA LEU A 194 -11.52 1.72 10.17
C LEU A 194 -10.98 0.54 10.97
N LYS A 195 -10.75 -0.56 10.28
CA LYS A 195 -10.00 -1.69 10.84
C LYS A 195 -8.51 -1.42 10.81
N ILE A 196 -7.80 -1.94 11.79
CA ILE A 196 -6.36 -1.75 11.98
C ILE A 196 -5.67 -3.08 12.25
N GLY A 197 -4.58 -3.35 11.55
CA GLY A 197 -3.75 -4.54 11.72
C GLY A 197 -2.28 -4.25 11.49
N THR A 198 -1.46 -5.32 11.43
CA THR A 198 0.00 -5.21 11.29
C THR A 198 0.54 -5.95 10.08
N ILE A 199 1.67 -5.50 9.56
CA ILE A 199 2.43 -6.23 8.52
C ILE A 199 2.94 -7.57 9.08
N ALA A 200 3.28 -7.64 10.37
CA ALA A 200 3.71 -8.88 11.02
C ALA A 200 2.62 -9.96 10.95
N ASP A 201 1.36 -9.61 11.22
CA ASP A 201 0.24 -10.53 11.10
C ASP A 201 0.00 -10.96 9.65
N LEU A 202 0.17 -10.05 8.69
CA LEU A 202 0.09 -10.39 7.26
C LEU A 202 1.19 -11.37 6.83
N ILE A 203 2.42 -11.19 7.31
CA ILE A 203 3.52 -12.14 7.09
C ILE A 203 3.15 -13.51 7.65
N HIS A 204 2.68 -13.55 8.90
CA HIS A 204 2.26 -14.81 9.54
C HIS A 204 1.11 -15.47 8.75
N TYR A 205 0.10 -14.70 8.38
CA TYR A 205 -1.02 -15.18 7.57
C TYR A 205 -0.55 -15.85 6.28
N ARG A 206 0.36 -15.21 5.54
CA ARG A 206 0.89 -15.75 4.29
C ARG A 206 1.71 -17.02 4.52
N LEU A 207 2.53 -17.08 5.57
CA LEU A 207 3.31 -18.28 5.90
C LEU A 207 2.42 -19.49 6.23
N VAL A 208 1.27 -19.25 6.85
CA VAL A 208 0.33 -20.32 7.21
C VAL A 208 -0.56 -20.75 6.03
N THR A 209 -1.03 -19.78 5.23
CA THR A 209 -2.02 -20.05 4.18
C THR A 209 -1.41 -20.38 2.81
N GLU A 210 -0.21 -19.84 2.51
CA GLU A 210 0.47 -20.09 1.24
C GLU A 210 1.54 -21.19 1.44
N LYS A 211 1.47 -22.24 0.63
CA LYS A 211 2.54 -23.26 0.59
C LYS A 211 3.74 -22.72 -0.19
N THR A 212 4.55 -21.90 0.45
CA THR A 212 5.73 -21.27 -0.15
C THR A 212 6.95 -22.21 -0.23
N THR A 213 6.90 -23.34 0.50
CA THR A 213 7.98 -24.34 0.54
C THR A 213 7.42 -25.74 0.33
N GLN A 214 8.18 -26.56 -0.40
CA GLN A 214 7.91 -27.99 -0.56
C GLN A 214 9.07 -28.76 0.02
N CYS A 215 8.81 -29.74 0.93
CA CYS A 215 9.82 -30.68 1.38
C CYS A 215 10.21 -31.58 0.20
N ILE A 216 11.44 -31.46 -0.28
CA ILE A 216 11.97 -32.26 -1.39
C ILE A 216 12.79 -33.47 -0.88
N ASN A 217 13.25 -33.44 0.35
CA ASN A 217 13.96 -34.57 0.99
C ASN A 217 13.97 -34.40 2.50
N GLU A 218 13.79 -35.50 3.23
CA GLU A 218 13.90 -35.58 4.69
C GLU A 218 15.03 -36.56 5.05
N ARG A 219 15.97 -36.14 5.90
CA ARG A 219 17.10 -36.96 6.32
C ARG A 219 17.24 -36.95 7.84
N THR A 220 17.18 -38.11 8.43
CA THR A 220 17.52 -38.28 9.86
C THR A 220 19.04 -38.24 10.01
N VAL A 221 19.53 -37.36 10.88
CA VAL A 221 20.95 -37.27 11.25
C VAL A 221 21.10 -37.91 12.63
N THR A 222 21.89 -38.96 12.71
CA THR A 222 22.26 -39.67 13.97
C THR A 222 23.63 -39.18 14.45
#